data_8191fc45d6b89b8571485debd8c98f2f
#
_entry.id   8191fc45d6b89b8571485debd8c98f2f
#
_cell.length_a   1.000
_cell.length_b   1.000
_cell.length_c   1.000
_cell.angle_alpha   90.00
_cell.angle_beta   90.00
_cell.angle_gamma   90.00
#
_symmetry.space_group_name_H-M   'P 1'
#
loop_
_entity.id
_entity.type
_entity.pdbx_description
1 polymer ?
#
loop_
_entity_poly.entity_id
_entity_poly.type
_entity_poly.pdbx_seq_one_letter_code
_entity_poly.pdbx_strand_id
1 'polypeptide(L)'
;KRRELTKEEKWYWNLGRMDVLEALCNVEEYEAALAAGKESFTTPSGTRYERKSEKEYAERGKKYPRDLLTADGKIIAFVTPGRDFCAILVREGFEEQTILSKWNSMYPDAPYRVSAPKTYMLAMQDGVRLATDVYLPGKEGRVPTVLVRTPYGKSSGVEMYYRFVQRGYAVVIQDVRGREDSEGEWMPMYCEVEDGDDTLNWIAGEPWSDGNVSMTGGSYLGYVQWAAAASGNPHLEAMLSSVCAGSSFVDLPRRGGCFTSGMLAWAFSVSVKRMDAGKMVRDDWDE
;
A
#
# COMPACT_ATOMS: atom_id res chain seq x y z
N LYS A 1 28.10 1.88 -4.85
CA LYS A 1 28.11 1.03 -6.07
C LYS A 1 26.70 0.52 -6.32
N ARG A 2 26.15 0.69 -7.54
CA ARG A 2 24.88 0.07 -7.92
C ARG A 2 25.10 -1.44 -8.02
N ARG A 3 24.30 -2.24 -7.29
CA ARG A 3 24.24 -3.68 -7.42
C ARG A 3 22.80 -4.12 -7.61
N GLU A 4 22.60 -5.30 -8.15
CA GLU A 4 21.26 -5.88 -8.19
C GLU A 4 20.81 -6.32 -6.79
N LEU A 5 19.51 -6.16 -6.52
CA LEU A 5 18.90 -6.67 -5.30
C LEU A 5 18.85 -8.20 -5.36
N THR A 6 19.08 -8.84 -4.22
CA THR A 6 18.84 -10.27 -4.05
C THR A 6 17.34 -10.59 -4.17
N LYS A 7 16.99 -11.89 -4.24
CA LYS A 7 15.57 -12.30 -4.28
C LYS A 7 14.81 -11.83 -3.03
N GLU A 8 15.42 -11.92 -1.87
CA GLU A 8 14.85 -11.47 -0.60
C GLU A 8 14.69 -9.94 -0.55
N GLU A 9 15.71 -9.19 -0.95
CA GLU A 9 15.64 -7.73 -1.01
C GLU A 9 14.58 -7.24 -2.00
N LYS A 10 14.41 -7.90 -3.15
CA LYS A 10 13.31 -7.62 -4.09
C LYS A 10 11.94 -7.89 -3.46
N TRP A 11 11.84 -8.89 -2.59
CA TRP A 11 10.60 -9.19 -1.88
C TRP A 11 10.20 -8.04 -0.95
N TYR A 12 11.12 -7.52 -0.12
CA TYR A 12 10.85 -6.36 0.74
C TYR A 12 10.61 -5.07 -0.05
N TRP A 13 11.31 -4.88 -1.16
CA TRP A 13 11.05 -3.78 -2.08
C TRP A 13 9.61 -3.82 -2.58
N ASN A 14 9.14 -4.96 -3.03
CA ASN A 14 7.78 -5.14 -3.55
C ASN A 14 6.70 -4.97 -2.45
N LEU A 15 7.04 -5.22 -1.19
CA LEU A 15 6.16 -4.92 -0.05
C LEU A 15 6.19 -3.45 0.38
N GLY A 16 6.97 -2.60 -0.28
CA GLY A 16 7.13 -1.20 0.13
C GLY A 16 7.87 -1.01 1.47
N ARG A 17 8.58 -2.07 1.96
CA ARG A 17 9.28 -2.06 3.26
C ARG A 17 10.73 -1.60 3.10
N MET A 18 10.87 -0.31 2.76
CA MET A 18 12.18 0.30 2.57
C MET A 18 13.04 0.35 3.84
N ASP A 19 12.42 0.41 4.99
CA ASP A 19 13.07 0.34 6.30
C ASP A 19 13.74 -1.02 6.55
N VAL A 20 13.05 -2.11 6.22
CA VAL A 20 13.59 -3.47 6.31
C VAL A 20 14.68 -3.69 5.25
N LEU A 21 14.44 -3.23 4.02
CA LEU A 21 15.42 -3.32 2.95
C LEU A 21 16.73 -2.59 3.29
N GLU A 22 16.64 -1.39 3.87
CA GLU A 22 17.81 -0.64 4.33
C GLU A 22 18.60 -1.43 5.38
N ALA A 23 17.92 -2.00 6.37
CA ALA A 23 18.56 -2.79 7.41
C ALA A 23 19.24 -4.05 6.86
N LEU A 24 18.60 -4.75 5.90
CA LEU A 24 19.20 -5.91 5.23
C LEU A 24 20.43 -5.54 4.40
N CYS A 25 20.40 -4.38 3.72
CA CYS A 25 21.53 -3.90 2.94
C CYS A 25 22.71 -3.43 3.80
N ASN A 26 22.48 -3.13 5.07
CA ASN A 26 23.46 -2.59 6.03
C ASN A 26 23.47 -3.38 7.35
N VAL A 27 23.19 -4.69 7.29
CA VAL A 27 22.99 -5.55 8.48
C VAL A 27 24.19 -5.51 9.43
N GLU A 28 25.41 -5.54 8.91
CA GLU A 28 26.62 -5.50 9.70
C GLU A 28 26.73 -4.22 10.55
N GLU A 29 26.35 -3.08 9.98
CA GLU A 29 26.39 -1.77 10.64
C GLU A 29 25.34 -1.67 11.75
N TYR A 30 24.13 -2.17 11.48
CA TYR A 30 23.07 -2.27 12.49
C TYR A 30 23.45 -3.23 13.63
N GLU A 31 23.87 -4.44 13.30
CA GLU A 31 24.25 -5.45 14.30
C GLU A 31 25.47 -5.02 15.12
N ALA A 32 26.46 -4.35 14.54
CA ALA A 32 27.56 -3.77 15.27
C ALA A 32 27.12 -2.69 16.28
N ALA A 33 26.17 -1.83 15.91
CA ALA A 33 25.61 -0.82 16.81
C ALA A 33 24.83 -1.45 17.97
N LEU A 34 24.05 -2.49 17.69
CA LEU A 34 23.27 -3.25 18.66
C LEU A 34 24.17 -4.05 19.63
N ALA A 35 25.16 -4.76 19.09
CA ALA A 35 26.12 -5.54 19.89
C ALA A 35 26.97 -4.65 20.80
N ALA A 36 27.30 -3.44 20.36
CA ALA A 36 27.98 -2.45 21.19
C ALA A 36 27.09 -1.83 22.28
N GLY A 37 25.79 -2.16 22.32
CA GLY A 37 24.85 -1.63 23.30
C GLY A 37 24.67 -0.13 23.25
N LYS A 38 24.82 0.49 22.08
CA LYS A 38 24.75 1.95 21.93
C LYS A 38 23.38 2.47 22.35
N GLU A 39 23.35 3.57 23.08
CA GLU A 39 22.11 4.25 23.47
C GLU A 39 21.36 4.84 22.27
N SER A 40 22.05 5.14 21.18
CA SER A 40 21.44 5.54 19.91
C SER A 40 22.36 5.26 18.73
N PHE A 41 21.77 5.07 17.56
CA PHE A 41 22.50 5.04 16.29
C PHE A 41 21.68 5.68 15.17
N THR A 42 22.37 6.11 14.10
CA THR A 42 21.73 6.70 12.93
C THR A 42 21.99 5.80 11.73
N THR A 43 20.94 5.50 10.98
CA THR A 43 21.03 4.68 9.78
C THR A 43 21.66 5.47 8.61
N PRO A 44 22.11 4.81 7.54
CA PRO A 44 22.60 5.48 6.33
C PRO A 44 21.60 6.46 5.70
N SER A 45 20.30 6.21 5.81
CA SER A 45 19.24 7.14 5.36
C SER A 45 18.99 8.32 6.29
N GLY A 46 19.68 8.38 7.45
CA GLY A 46 19.52 9.45 8.43
C GLY A 46 18.45 9.17 9.49
N THR A 47 17.81 8.00 9.49
CA THR A 47 16.86 7.62 10.53
C THR A 47 17.61 7.37 11.85
N ARG A 48 17.21 8.05 12.93
CA ARG A 48 17.82 7.87 14.24
C ARG A 48 16.96 6.96 15.10
N TYR A 49 17.61 5.92 15.66
CA TYR A 49 17.04 5.01 16.65
C TYR A 49 17.63 5.28 18.03
N GLU A 50 16.78 5.25 19.05
CA GLU A 50 17.17 5.38 20.46
C GLU A 50 16.73 4.15 21.24
N ARG A 51 17.59 3.70 22.14
CA ARG A 51 17.37 2.51 22.97
C ARG A 51 16.24 2.77 23.97
N LYS A 52 15.22 1.93 23.97
CA LYS A 52 14.13 1.91 24.95
C LYS A 52 14.36 0.89 26.05
N SER A 53 14.93 -0.26 25.69
CA SER A 53 15.25 -1.34 26.61
C SER A 53 16.42 -2.18 26.08
N GLU A 54 16.77 -3.24 26.77
CA GLU A 54 17.81 -4.19 26.32
C GLU A 54 17.44 -4.86 24.98
N LYS A 55 16.14 -4.94 24.68
CA LYS A 55 15.61 -5.67 23.53
C LYS A 55 14.89 -4.79 22.51
N GLU A 56 14.90 -3.46 22.69
CA GLU A 56 14.09 -2.58 21.88
C GLU A 56 14.75 -1.22 21.61
N TYR A 57 14.71 -0.80 20.37
CA TYR A 57 15.07 0.53 19.90
C TYR A 57 13.90 1.17 19.19
N ALA A 58 13.68 2.48 19.40
CA ALA A 58 12.61 3.22 18.74
C ALA A 58 13.14 4.33 17.84
N GLU A 59 12.46 4.55 16.73
CA GLU A 59 12.70 5.68 15.83
C GLU A 59 12.35 7.00 16.51
N ARG A 60 13.25 7.98 16.42
CA ARG A 60 13.05 9.30 17.02
C ARG A 60 12.33 10.25 16.08
N GLY A 61 11.49 11.12 16.67
CA GLY A 61 10.92 12.28 15.98
C GLY A 61 9.73 11.98 15.08
N LYS A 62 9.15 10.79 15.17
CA LYS A 62 7.94 10.41 14.42
C LYS A 62 6.72 10.35 15.33
N LYS A 63 5.55 10.70 14.78
CA LYS A 63 4.26 10.54 15.49
C LYS A 63 3.94 9.06 15.75
N TYR A 64 4.30 8.21 14.81
CA TYR A 64 4.19 6.75 14.88
C TYR A 64 5.58 6.16 14.67
N PRO A 65 6.40 6.09 15.76
CA PRO A 65 7.76 5.60 15.67
C PRO A 65 7.78 4.12 15.32
N ARG A 66 8.73 3.73 14.49
CA ARG A 66 9.03 2.31 14.25
C ARG A 66 9.88 1.79 15.39
N ASP A 67 9.62 0.55 15.80
CA ASP A 67 10.44 -0.12 16.78
C ASP A 67 11.24 -1.26 16.13
N LEU A 68 12.50 -1.40 16.55
CA LEU A 68 13.37 -2.54 16.24
C LEU A 68 13.42 -3.43 17.49
N LEU A 69 12.99 -4.67 17.36
CA LEU A 69 13.16 -5.66 18.40
C LEU A 69 14.46 -6.43 18.16
N THR A 70 15.19 -6.69 19.23
CA THR A 70 16.52 -7.30 19.15
C THR A 70 16.66 -8.47 20.12
N ALA A 71 17.44 -9.46 19.73
CA ALA A 71 17.90 -10.55 20.59
C ALA A 71 19.32 -10.92 20.20
N ASP A 72 20.19 -11.12 21.20
CA ASP A 72 21.59 -11.53 21.01
C ASP A 72 22.35 -10.64 20.00
N GLY A 73 22.11 -9.31 20.05
CA GLY A 73 22.74 -8.33 19.17
C GLY A 73 22.23 -8.34 17.73
N LYS A 74 21.16 -9.08 17.42
CA LYS A 74 20.55 -9.18 16.10
C LYS A 74 19.17 -8.57 16.09
N ILE A 75 18.78 -8.01 14.92
CA ILE A 75 17.40 -7.58 14.69
C ILE A 75 16.54 -8.83 14.51
N ILE A 76 15.49 -8.96 15.31
CA ILE A 76 14.53 -10.07 15.22
C ILE A 76 13.18 -9.63 14.68
N ALA A 77 12.82 -8.34 14.80
CA ALA A 77 11.58 -7.83 14.22
C ALA A 77 11.62 -6.32 13.98
N PHE A 78 10.81 -5.89 12.99
CA PHE A 78 10.42 -4.51 12.79
C PHE A 78 8.94 -4.36 13.13
N VAL A 79 8.62 -3.40 14.00
CA VAL A 79 7.25 -3.03 14.33
C VAL A 79 7.00 -1.64 13.77
N THR A 80 6.07 -1.53 12.83
CA THR A 80 5.73 -0.26 12.16
C THR A 80 4.28 0.09 12.44
N PRO A 81 4.01 0.92 13.46
CA PRO A 81 2.67 1.41 13.72
C PRO A 81 2.26 2.45 12.70
N GLY A 82 1.02 2.40 12.26
CA GLY A 82 0.34 3.44 11.50
C GLY A 82 -0.87 3.94 12.27
N ARG A 83 -1.66 4.83 11.64
CA ARG A 83 -2.88 5.35 12.28
C ARG A 83 -3.90 4.23 12.53
N ASP A 84 -4.07 3.36 11.57
CA ASP A 84 -5.15 2.36 11.55
C ASP A 84 -4.63 0.92 11.42
N PHE A 85 -3.31 0.71 11.50
CA PHE A 85 -2.67 -0.59 11.37
C PHE A 85 -1.35 -0.65 12.15
N CYS A 86 -0.87 -1.86 12.37
CA CYS A 86 0.48 -2.13 12.84
C CYS A 86 1.05 -3.28 12.01
N ALA A 87 2.11 -3.01 11.25
CA ALA A 87 2.82 -4.04 10.50
C ALA A 87 3.99 -4.57 11.35
N ILE A 88 4.05 -5.88 11.53
CA ILE A 88 5.13 -6.55 12.24
C ILE A 88 5.79 -7.52 11.27
N LEU A 89 7.07 -7.27 10.95
CA LEU A 89 7.90 -8.20 10.21
C LEU A 89 8.84 -8.88 11.18
N VAL A 90 8.76 -10.20 11.26
CA VAL A 90 9.52 -11.01 12.23
C VAL A 90 10.47 -11.91 11.45
N ARG A 91 11.71 -12.03 11.94
CA ARG A 91 12.67 -13.04 11.48
C ARG A 91 12.11 -14.43 11.81
N GLU A 92 12.14 -15.33 10.86
CA GLU A 92 11.68 -16.71 11.05
C GLU A 92 12.33 -17.37 12.27
N GLY A 93 11.52 -18.00 13.10
CA GLY A 93 11.93 -18.65 14.35
C GLY A 93 11.96 -17.74 15.59
N PHE A 94 11.60 -16.46 15.46
CA PHE A 94 11.55 -15.49 16.56
C PHE A 94 10.14 -15.00 16.89
N GLU A 95 9.10 -15.61 16.33
CA GLU A 95 7.71 -15.20 16.48
C GLU A 95 7.28 -15.14 17.96
N GLU A 96 7.70 -16.12 18.76
CA GLU A 96 7.37 -16.20 20.18
C GLU A 96 8.04 -15.10 21.05
N GLN A 97 9.08 -14.46 20.51
CA GLN A 97 9.76 -13.35 21.19
C GLN A 97 9.14 -11.99 20.85
N THR A 98 8.06 -11.99 20.10
CA THR A 98 7.32 -10.80 19.69
C THR A 98 5.88 -10.87 20.18
N ILE A 99 5.11 -9.78 19.98
CA ILE A 99 3.68 -9.79 20.28
C ILE A 99 2.85 -10.57 19.24
N LEU A 100 3.49 -11.12 18.20
CA LEU A 100 2.78 -11.74 17.08
C LEU A 100 2.01 -12.99 17.52
N SER A 101 2.58 -13.83 18.38
CA SER A 101 1.89 -15.01 18.91
C SER A 101 0.67 -14.62 19.73
N LYS A 102 0.80 -13.60 20.59
CA LYS A 102 -0.32 -13.04 21.34
C LYS A 102 -1.37 -12.42 20.44
N TRP A 103 -0.95 -11.66 19.42
CA TRP A 103 -1.84 -11.07 18.43
C TRP A 103 -2.62 -12.13 17.68
N ASN A 104 -1.98 -13.18 17.20
CA ASN A 104 -2.63 -14.28 16.51
C ASN A 104 -3.66 -15.00 17.38
N SER A 105 -3.42 -15.11 18.70
CA SER A 105 -4.40 -15.68 19.63
C SER A 105 -5.61 -14.78 19.87
N MET A 106 -5.44 -13.45 19.77
CA MET A 106 -6.52 -12.47 19.91
C MET A 106 -7.37 -12.33 18.62
N TYR A 107 -6.78 -12.64 17.48
CA TYR A 107 -7.41 -12.50 16.15
C TYR A 107 -7.34 -13.82 15.36
N PRO A 108 -8.03 -14.87 15.83
CA PRO A 108 -7.98 -16.19 15.17
C PRO A 108 -8.64 -16.19 13.78
N ASP A 109 -9.41 -15.13 13.44
CA ASP A 109 -10.00 -14.91 12.12
C ASP A 109 -9.01 -14.37 11.07
N ALA A 110 -7.76 -14.13 11.47
CA ALA A 110 -6.69 -13.62 10.60
C ALA A 110 -5.50 -14.60 10.49
N PRO A 111 -5.72 -15.87 10.07
CA PRO A 111 -4.71 -16.92 10.12
C PRO A 111 -3.68 -16.87 8.98
N TYR A 112 -3.93 -16.07 7.94
CA TYR A 112 -3.11 -16.11 6.73
C TYR A 112 -2.00 -15.06 6.77
N ARG A 113 -0.84 -15.42 6.22
CA ARG A 113 0.29 -14.50 6.07
C ARG A 113 0.18 -13.71 4.77
N VAL A 114 0.70 -12.48 4.80
CA VAL A 114 0.83 -11.65 3.60
C VAL A 114 2.13 -12.03 2.89
N SER A 115 2.03 -12.30 1.60
CA SER A 115 3.18 -12.56 0.72
C SER A 115 3.41 -11.36 -0.22
N ALA A 116 4.59 -11.31 -0.85
CA ALA A 116 4.84 -10.32 -1.89
C ALA A 116 3.83 -10.47 -3.04
N PRO A 117 3.39 -9.35 -3.63
CA PRO A 117 2.42 -9.39 -4.70
C PRO A 117 3.01 -9.98 -5.98
N LYS A 118 2.12 -10.49 -6.83
CA LYS A 118 2.42 -10.71 -8.22
C LYS A 118 1.89 -9.55 -9.03
N THR A 119 2.76 -8.90 -9.80
CA THR A 119 2.40 -7.76 -10.64
C THR A 119 2.01 -8.22 -12.03
N TYR A 120 0.90 -7.67 -12.54
CA TYR A 120 0.38 -7.87 -13.89
C TYR A 120 0.28 -6.53 -14.61
N MET A 121 0.48 -6.54 -15.91
CA MET A 121 0.09 -5.44 -16.81
C MET A 121 -1.21 -5.86 -17.50
N LEU A 122 -2.33 -5.45 -16.88
CA LEU A 122 -3.65 -5.87 -17.28
C LEU A 122 -4.14 -5.07 -18.50
N ALA A 123 -4.40 -5.74 -19.62
CA ALA A 123 -4.88 -5.09 -20.83
C ALA A 123 -6.37 -4.75 -20.72
N MET A 124 -6.71 -3.49 -20.96
CA MET A 124 -8.08 -3.01 -21.12
C MET A 124 -8.57 -3.30 -22.54
N GLN A 125 -9.87 -3.15 -22.80
CA GLN A 125 -10.48 -3.41 -24.13
C GLN A 125 -9.86 -2.58 -25.26
N ASP A 126 -9.38 -1.37 -24.96
CA ASP A 126 -8.71 -0.48 -25.90
C ASP A 126 -7.20 -0.78 -26.08
N GLY A 127 -6.68 -1.80 -25.39
CA GLY A 127 -5.29 -2.23 -25.45
C GLY A 127 -4.33 -1.51 -24.50
N VAL A 128 -4.77 -0.48 -23.76
CA VAL A 128 -3.99 0.17 -22.71
C VAL A 128 -3.80 -0.80 -21.55
N ARG A 129 -2.58 -0.87 -20.98
CA ARG A 129 -2.28 -1.82 -19.91
C ARG A 129 -2.15 -1.11 -18.56
N LEU A 130 -2.86 -1.63 -17.55
CA LEU A 130 -2.86 -1.08 -16.20
C LEU A 130 -2.03 -1.96 -15.25
N ALA A 131 -1.12 -1.33 -14.52
CA ALA A 131 -0.25 -2.02 -13.55
C ALA A 131 -1.07 -2.43 -12.33
N THR A 132 -1.08 -3.73 -12.05
CA THR A 132 -1.97 -4.36 -11.08
C THR A 132 -1.19 -5.33 -10.20
N ASP A 133 -1.19 -5.10 -8.90
CA ASP A 133 -0.57 -5.97 -7.91
C ASP A 133 -1.63 -6.87 -7.26
N VAL A 134 -1.37 -8.16 -7.18
CA VAL A 134 -2.26 -9.17 -6.60
C VAL A 134 -1.58 -9.80 -5.39
N TYR A 135 -2.20 -9.65 -4.24
CA TYR A 135 -1.81 -10.27 -2.97
C TYR A 135 -2.77 -11.43 -2.68
N LEU A 136 -2.24 -12.65 -2.66
CA LEU A 136 -3.04 -13.82 -2.35
C LEU A 136 -2.82 -14.27 -0.91
N PRO A 137 -3.88 -14.69 -0.19
CA PRO A 137 -3.72 -15.41 1.06
C PRO A 137 -3.10 -16.77 0.77
N GLY A 138 -2.29 -17.28 1.67
CA GLY A 138 -1.74 -18.65 1.57
C GLY A 138 -2.82 -19.73 1.79
N LYS A 139 -3.98 -19.59 1.14
CA LYS A 139 -5.14 -20.46 1.27
C LYS A 139 -5.36 -21.24 -0.04
N GLU A 140 -5.66 -22.52 0.06
CA GLU A 140 -6.06 -23.31 -1.09
C GLU A 140 -7.48 -22.96 -1.55
N GLY A 141 -7.72 -23.13 -2.86
CA GLY A 141 -9.01 -22.89 -3.49
C GLY A 141 -9.23 -21.45 -3.94
N ARG A 142 -10.46 -21.17 -4.37
CA ARG A 142 -10.87 -19.85 -4.82
C ARG A 142 -11.26 -18.97 -3.63
N VAL A 143 -10.97 -17.68 -3.73
CA VAL A 143 -11.20 -16.70 -2.65
C VAL A 143 -11.90 -15.46 -3.17
N PRO A 144 -12.71 -14.79 -2.33
CA PRO A 144 -13.27 -13.49 -2.67
C PRO A 144 -12.17 -12.42 -2.76
N THR A 145 -12.43 -11.37 -3.51
CA THR A 145 -11.44 -10.33 -3.80
C THR A 145 -11.85 -8.96 -3.27
N VAL A 146 -10.88 -8.23 -2.75
CA VAL A 146 -10.99 -6.79 -2.49
C VAL A 146 -10.16 -6.04 -3.52
N LEU A 147 -10.81 -5.25 -4.37
CA LEU A 147 -10.20 -4.43 -5.40
C LEU A 147 -10.03 -2.98 -4.90
N VAL A 148 -8.85 -2.43 -5.12
CA VAL A 148 -8.52 -1.02 -4.89
C VAL A 148 -7.95 -0.44 -6.17
N ARG A 149 -8.55 0.63 -6.71
CA ARG A 149 -8.01 1.37 -7.85
C ARG A 149 -7.58 2.76 -7.39
N THR A 150 -6.36 3.16 -7.72
CA THR A 150 -5.71 4.34 -7.13
C THR A 150 -4.88 5.14 -8.13
N PRO A 151 -4.92 6.48 -8.09
CA PRO A 151 -4.00 7.34 -8.84
C PRO A 151 -2.71 7.66 -8.06
N TYR A 152 -2.54 7.12 -6.85
CA TYR A 152 -1.49 7.51 -5.89
C TYR A 152 -0.37 6.49 -5.76
N GLY A 153 -0.41 5.43 -6.55
CA GLY A 153 0.55 4.32 -6.52
C GLY A 153 0.04 3.09 -5.78
N LYS A 154 0.02 1.96 -6.51
CA LYS A 154 -0.44 0.66 -5.97
C LYS A 154 0.37 0.16 -4.78
N SER A 155 1.59 0.68 -4.59
CA SER A 155 2.45 0.36 -3.44
C SER A 155 2.30 1.34 -2.28
N SER A 156 1.52 2.43 -2.46
CA SER A 156 1.36 3.47 -1.44
C SER A 156 0.26 3.11 -0.45
N GLY A 157 0.61 2.99 0.84
CA GLY A 157 -0.33 2.68 1.91
C GLY A 157 -0.97 1.29 1.81
N VAL A 158 -0.34 0.37 1.11
CA VAL A 158 -0.84 -1.00 0.86
C VAL A 158 -1.06 -1.78 2.15
N GLU A 159 -0.31 -1.47 3.21
CA GLU A 159 -0.41 -2.12 4.52
C GLU A 159 -1.82 -2.04 5.12
N MET A 160 -2.59 -1.02 4.78
CA MET A 160 -4.00 -0.89 5.21
C MET A 160 -4.86 -2.07 4.75
N TYR A 161 -4.51 -2.68 3.63
CA TYR A 161 -5.28 -3.75 2.99
C TYR A 161 -4.80 -5.14 3.37
N TYR A 162 -3.62 -5.30 4.00
CA TYR A 162 -3.10 -6.60 4.42
C TYR A 162 -4.04 -7.35 5.37
N ARG A 163 -4.85 -6.63 6.15
CA ARG A 163 -5.88 -7.22 7.02
C ARG A 163 -6.91 -8.08 6.26
N PHE A 164 -7.17 -7.77 5.00
CA PHE A 164 -8.05 -8.58 4.16
C PHE A 164 -7.35 -9.87 3.72
N VAL A 165 -6.07 -9.76 3.30
CA VAL A 165 -5.26 -10.94 2.96
C VAL A 165 -5.17 -11.89 4.15
N GLN A 166 -4.92 -11.36 5.34
CA GLN A 166 -4.85 -12.14 6.58
C GLN A 166 -6.15 -12.87 6.92
N ARG A 167 -7.29 -12.41 6.40
CA ARG A 167 -8.62 -13.01 6.57
C ARG A 167 -9.07 -13.88 5.39
N GLY A 168 -8.17 -14.13 4.44
CA GLY A 168 -8.42 -15.06 3.35
C GLY A 168 -9.04 -14.45 2.10
N TYR A 169 -8.98 -13.12 1.95
CA TYR A 169 -9.33 -12.42 0.71
C TYR A 169 -8.10 -12.27 -0.19
N ALA A 170 -8.28 -12.34 -1.49
CA ALA A 170 -7.33 -11.75 -2.40
C ALA A 170 -7.44 -10.22 -2.32
N VAL A 171 -6.32 -9.51 -2.41
CA VAL A 171 -6.30 -8.06 -2.53
C VAL A 171 -5.66 -7.71 -3.86
N VAL A 172 -6.38 -6.97 -4.69
CA VAL A 172 -5.93 -6.46 -5.98
C VAL A 172 -5.83 -4.95 -5.90
N ILE A 173 -4.64 -4.41 -6.16
CA ILE A 173 -4.41 -2.97 -6.17
C ILE A 173 -3.90 -2.57 -7.53
N GLN A 174 -4.62 -1.65 -8.19
CA GLN A 174 -4.35 -1.22 -9.55
C GLN A 174 -4.08 0.29 -9.61
N ASP A 175 -2.98 0.66 -10.27
CA ASP A 175 -2.77 2.04 -10.68
C ASP A 175 -3.77 2.38 -11.80
N VAL A 176 -4.53 3.47 -11.64
CA VAL A 176 -5.44 3.91 -12.70
C VAL A 176 -4.69 4.37 -13.94
N ARG A 177 -5.37 4.43 -15.07
CA ARG A 177 -4.83 4.80 -16.39
C ARG A 177 -3.98 6.07 -16.33
N GLY A 178 -2.79 6.01 -16.95
CA GLY A 178 -1.85 7.13 -17.05
C GLY A 178 -1.12 7.49 -15.75
N ARG A 179 -1.34 6.71 -14.68
CA ARG A 179 -0.69 6.95 -13.38
C ARG A 179 0.36 5.90 -13.08
N GLU A 180 1.41 6.35 -12.36
CA GLU A 180 2.49 5.51 -11.81
C GLU A 180 3.06 4.52 -12.83
N ASP A 181 2.80 3.25 -12.71
CA ASP A 181 3.31 2.20 -13.59
C ASP A 181 2.32 1.81 -14.71
N SER A 182 1.09 2.34 -14.69
CA SER A 182 0.09 2.13 -15.74
C SER A 182 0.40 2.91 -17.00
N GLU A 183 -0.03 2.37 -18.12
CA GLU A 183 0.03 3.01 -19.43
C GLU A 183 -1.16 3.96 -19.67
N GLY A 184 -1.18 4.57 -20.85
CA GLY A 184 -2.22 5.50 -21.26
C GLY A 184 -1.98 6.92 -20.79
N GLU A 185 -2.97 7.78 -21.03
CA GLU A 185 -2.95 9.19 -20.69
C GLU A 185 -3.80 9.45 -19.44
N TRP A 186 -3.28 10.28 -18.55
CA TRP A 186 -3.96 10.65 -17.31
C TRP A 186 -5.00 11.77 -17.59
N MET A 187 -6.26 11.41 -17.43
CA MET A 187 -7.35 12.37 -17.30
C MET A 187 -8.21 11.97 -16.09
N PRO A 188 -8.22 12.77 -15.02
CA PRO A 188 -8.95 12.42 -13.81
C PRO A 188 -10.42 12.09 -14.07
N MET A 189 -10.89 10.98 -13.47
CA MET A 189 -12.29 10.54 -13.51
C MET A 189 -12.81 10.13 -14.91
N TYR A 190 -11.93 10.09 -15.90
CA TYR A 190 -12.24 9.63 -17.25
C TYR A 190 -11.84 8.15 -17.41
N CYS A 191 -12.53 7.38 -18.21
CA CYS A 191 -12.33 5.93 -18.44
C CYS A 191 -12.47 5.04 -17.19
N GLU A 192 -12.92 5.56 -16.05
CA GLU A 192 -12.97 4.76 -14.81
C GLU A 192 -14.11 3.72 -14.81
N VAL A 193 -15.14 3.93 -15.65
CA VAL A 193 -16.24 2.97 -15.84
C VAL A 193 -15.73 1.76 -16.60
N GLU A 194 -15.14 1.98 -17.76
CA GLU A 194 -14.64 0.95 -18.66
C GLU A 194 -13.48 0.19 -18.06
N ASP A 195 -12.49 0.91 -17.51
CA ASP A 195 -11.33 0.30 -16.86
C ASP A 195 -11.73 -0.49 -15.60
N GLY A 196 -12.76 -0.02 -14.88
CA GLY A 196 -13.33 -0.71 -13.73
C GLY A 196 -14.01 -2.02 -14.15
N ASP A 197 -14.82 -1.99 -15.21
CA ASP A 197 -15.50 -3.16 -15.76
C ASP A 197 -14.52 -4.22 -16.24
N ASP A 198 -13.54 -3.82 -17.05
CA ASP A 198 -12.49 -4.71 -17.55
C ASP A 198 -11.72 -5.39 -16.41
N THR A 199 -11.39 -4.62 -15.37
CA THR A 199 -10.69 -5.14 -14.20
C THR A 199 -11.53 -6.15 -13.41
N LEU A 200 -12.81 -5.87 -13.21
CA LEU A 200 -13.74 -6.78 -12.53
C LEU A 200 -13.88 -8.10 -13.30
N ASN A 201 -14.07 -8.03 -14.63
CA ASN A 201 -14.17 -9.20 -15.50
C ASN A 201 -12.89 -10.03 -15.48
N TRP A 202 -11.72 -9.39 -15.52
CA TRP A 202 -10.45 -10.09 -15.42
C TRP A 202 -10.30 -10.82 -14.07
N ILE A 203 -10.58 -10.15 -12.95
CA ILE A 203 -10.51 -10.78 -11.62
C ILE A 203 -11.42 -12.01 -11.55
N ALA A 204 -12.64 -11.89 -12.04
CA ALA A 204 -13.60 -12.99 -12.01
C ALA A 204 -13.16 -14.21 -12.85
N GLY A 205 -12.39 -13.97 -13.92
CA GLY A 205 -11.83 -15.02 -14.78
C GLY A 205 -10.58 -15.72 -14.22
N GLU A 206 -9.97 -15.18 -13.17
CA GLU A 206 -8.72 -15.70 -12.63
C GLU A 206 -8.95 -17.00 -11.83
N PRO A 207 -8.04 -18.00 -11.93
CA PRO A 207 -8.24 -19.32 -11.30
C PRO A 207 -8.29 -19.27 -9.76
N TRP A 208 -7.73 -18.25 -9.14
CA TRP A 208 -7.74 -18.04 -7.69
C TRP A 208 -8.98 -17.28 -7.19
N SER A 209 -9.76 -16.66 -8.07
CA SER A 209 -10.94 -15.87 -7.72
C SER A 209 -12.20 -16.73 -7.66
N ASP A 210 -13.09 -16.47 -6.70
CA ASP A 210 -14.42 -17.07 -6.64
C ASP A 210 -15.47 -16.30 -7.45
N GLY A 211 -15.06 -15.18 -8.08
CA GLY A 211 -15.90 -14.32 -8.90
C GLY A 211 -16.59 -13.20 -8.12
N ASN A 212 -16.49 -13.18 -6.78
CA ASN A 212 -17.08 -12.14 -5.94
C ASN A 212 -16.04 -11.06 -5.66
N VAL A 213 -16.28 -9.83 -6.11
CA VAL A 213 -15.38 -8.71 -5.95
C VAL A 213 -16.04 -7.61 -5.12
N SER A 214 -15.35 -7.16 -4.09
CA SER A 214 -15.72 -5.97 -3.32
C SER A 214 -14.70 -4.86 -3.58
N MET A 215 -15.11 -3.61 -3.52
CA MET A 215 -14.21 -2.47 -3.65
C MET A 215 -14.16 -1.64 -2.38
N THR A 216 -13.01 -1.04 -2.08
CA THR A 216 -12.84 -0.15 -0.91
C THR A 216 -11.89 1.00 -1.22
N GLY A 217 -12.09 2.10 -0.49
CA GLY A 217 -11.24 3.27 -0.52
C GLY A 217 -11.99 4.58 -0.38
N GLY A 218 -11.22 5.63 -0.12
CA GLY A 218 -11.75 6.98 0.08
C GLY A 218 -11.32 7.96 -1.00
N SER A 219 -11.99 9.10 -1.10
CA SER A 219 -11.67 10.17 -2.06
C SER A 219 -11.76 9.66 -3.51
N TYR A 220 -10.70 9.76 -4.30
CA TYR A 220 -10.63 9.21 -5.66
C TYR A 220 -10.91 7.70 -5.69
N LEU A 221 -10.36 6.95 -4.72
CA LEU A 221 -10.60 5.51 -4.60
C LEU A 221 -12.08 5.20 -4.24
N GLY A 222 -12.80 6.17 -3.69
CA GLY A 222 -14.24 6.10 -3.49
C GLY A 222 -15.01 6.34 -4.79
N TYR A 223 -14.58 7.31 -5.59
CA TYR A 223 -15.21 7.63 -6.88
C TYR A 223 -15.13 6.46 -7.87
N VAL A 224 -13.96 5.82 -8.01
CA VAL A 224 -13.77 4.71 -8.96
C VAL A 224 -14.67 3.51 -8.67
N GLN A 225 -15.15 3.35 -7.42
CA GLN A 225 -16.11 2.31 -7.07
C GLN A 225 -17.48 2.60 -7.70
N TRP A 226 -17.94 3.85 -7.60
CA TRP A 226 -19.20 4.28 -8.22
C TRP A 226 -19.12 4.23 -9.74
N ALA A 227 -17.96 4.58 -10.31
CA ALA A 227 -17.72 4.45 -11.74
C ALA A 227 -17.81 2.97 -12.17
N ALA A 228 -17.13 2.07 -11.47
CA ALA A 228 -17.22 0.63 -11.73
C ALA A 228 -18.65 0.10 -11.57
N ALA A 229 -19.40 0.55 -10.53
CA ALA A 229 -20.80 0.17 -10.34
C ALA A 229 -21.71 0.65 -11.48
N ALA A 230 -21.40 1.77 -12.11
CA ALA A 230 -22.17 2.30 -13.24
C ALA A 230 -22.09 1.39 -14.49
N SER A 231 -21.08 0.53 -14.62
CA SER A 231 -21.02 -0.48 -15.68
C SER A 231 -22.09 -1.58 -15.54
N GLY A 232 -22.63 -1.77 -14.33
CA GLY A 232 -23.56 -2.84 -14.03
C GLY A 232 -22.91 -4.23 -13.97
N ASN A 233 -21.59 -4.28 -13.78
CA ASN A 233 -20.83 -5.53 -13.74
C ASN A 233 -21.35 -6.47 -12.64
N PRO A 234 -21.72 -7.72 -12.96
CA PRO A 234 -22.32 -8.66 -12.01
C PRO A 234 -21.35 -9.17 -10.94
N HIS A 235 -20.04 -8.97 -11.11
CA HIS A 235 -19.03 -9.42 -10.18
C HIS A 235 -18.78 -8.43 -9.02
N LEU A 236 -19.31 -7.20 -9.11
CA LEU A 236 -19.21 -6.21 -8.04
C LEU A 236 -20.30 -6.43 -7.00
N GLU A 237 -19.94 -7.10 -5.90
CA GLU A 237 -20.88 -7.49 -4.85
C GLU A 237 -21.06 -6.43 -3.75
N ALA A 238 -19.99 -5.69 -3.42
CA ALA A 238 -20.04 -4.71 -2.34
C ALA A 238 -19.04 -3.57 -2.55
N MET A 239 -19.39 -2.41 -1.99
CA MET A 239 -18.53 -1.23 -2.01
C MET A 239 -18.46 -0.59 -0.62
N LEU A 240 -17.24 -0.21 -0.23
CA LEU A 240 -16.99 0.66 0.93
C LEU A 240 -16.40 1.97 0.44
N SER A 241 -17.25 2.85 -0.06
CA SER A 241 -16.86 4.17 -0.58
C SER A 241 -16.94 5.21 0.53
N SER A 242 -15.86 5.94 0.79
CA SER A 242 -15.81 6.97 1.82
C SER A 242 -15.29 8.29 1.27
N VAL A 243 -15.81 9.41 1.78
CA VAL A 243 -15.38 10.80 1.50
C VAL A 243 -15.11 11.09 0.01
N CYS A 244 -15.94 10.53 -0.88
CA CYS A 244 -15.85 10.78 -2.31
C CYS A 244 -16.85 11.84 -2.77
N ALA A 245 -16.60 12.42 -3.95
CA ALA A 245 -17.55 13.29 -4.61
C ALA A 245 -18.73 12.47 -5.16
N GLY A 246 -19.95 12.94 -4.98
CA GLY A 246 -21.14 12.41 -5.65
C GLY A 246 -21.23 12.90 -7.11
N SER A 247 -20.55 14.01 -7.41
CA SER A 247 -20.47 14.58 -8.77
C SER A 247 -19.13 15.24 -8.95
N SER A 248 -18.46 14.92 -10.05
CA SER A 248 -17.21 15.56 -10.46
C SER A 248 -17.38 17.04 -10.89
N PHE A 249 -18.61 17.52 -11.04
CA PHE A 249 -18.91 18.87 -11.50
C PHE A 249 -19.52 19.78 -10.43
N VAL A 250 -20.28 19.21 -9.48
CA VAL A 250 -21.01 19.99 -8.47
C VAL A 250 -20.29 19.96 -7.13
N ASP A 251 -19.74 18.81 -6.76
CA ASP A 251 -19.04 18.65 -5.49
C ASP A 251 -17.55 19.00 -5.58
N LEU A 252 -16.92 18.65 -6.69
CA LEU A 252 -15.52 18.92 -7.02
C LEU A 252 -15.39 19.21 -8.53
N PRO A 253 -14.60 20.19 -8.97
CA PRO A 253 -13.74 21.07 -8.14
C PRO A 253 -14.47 22.29 -7.58
N ARG A 254 -15.77 22.44 -7.80
CA ARG A 254 -16.54 23.62 -7.40
C ARG A 254 -17.64 23.25 -6.43
N ARG A 255 -17.75 24.03 -5.37
CA ARG A 255 -18.81 23.91 -4.40
C ARG A 255 -19.59 25.22 -4.32
N GLY A 256 -20.88 25.21 -4.66
CA GLY A 256 -21.70 26.43 -4.71
C GLY A 256 -21.17 27.49 -5.70
N GLY A 257 -20.52 27.07 -6.79
CA GLY A 257 -19.90 27.95 -7.77
C GLY A 257 -18.47 28.41 -7.44
N CYS A 258 -18.02 28.24 -6.19
CA CYS A 258 -16.65 28.59 -5.77
C CYS A 258 -15.68 27.44 -6.04
N PHE A 259 -14.51 27.76 -6.60
CA PHE A 259 -13.44 26.79 -6.80
C PHE A 259 -12.82 26.38 -5.46
N THR A 260 -12.63 25.10 -5.24
CA THR A 260 -12.06 24.58 -4.00
C THR A 260 -10.53 24.59 -4.09
N SER A 261 -9.85 25.42 -3.31
CA SER A 261 -8.38 25.58 -3.33
C SER A 261 -7.62 24.26 -3.11
N GLY A 262 -8.12 23.38 -2.24
CA GLY A 262 -7.55 22.05 -2.03
C GLY A 262 -7.54 21.17 -3.30
N MET A 263 -8.50 21.38 -4.21
CA MET A 263 -8.51 20.68 -5.51
C MET A 263 -7.46 21.22 -6.48
N LEU A 264 -7.14 22.51 -6.39
CA LEU A 264 -6.04 23.08 -7.16
C LEU A 264 -4.70 22.48 -6.69
N ALA A 265 -4.45 22.45 -5.38
CA ALA A 265 -3.27 21.81 -4.80
C ALA A 265 -3.17 20.32 -5.20
N TRP A 266 -4.28 19.61 -5.16
CA TRP A 266 -4.33 18.21 -5.60
C TRP A 266 -4.00 18.08 -7.09
N ALA A 267 -4.56 18.93 -7.96
CA ALA A 267 -4.29 18.92 -9.39
C ALA A 267 -2.80 19.10 -9.70
N PHE A 268 -2.11 20.00 -8.98
CA PHE A 268 -0.67 20.16 -9.13
C PHE A 268 0.10 18.90 -8.68
N SER A 269 -0.29 18.27 -7.57
CA SER A 269 0.40 17.08 -7.06
C SER A 269 0.27 15.86 -7.98
N VAL A 270 -0.81 15.78 -8.76
CA VAL A 270 -1.07 14.69 -9.72
C VAL A 270 -0.87 15.10 -11.19
N SER A 271 -0.34 16.31 -11.46
CA SER A 271 -0.08 16.80 -12.82
C SER A 271 1.03 16.05 -13.55
N VAL A 272 1.86 15.31 -12.83
CA VAL A 272 2.92 14.45 -13.37
C VAL A 272 2.51 12.98 -13.21
N LYS A 273 3.16 12.09 -13.96
CA LYS A 273 2.84 10.66 -13.99
C LYS A 273 2.86 10.00 -12.60
N ARG A 274 3.79 10.40 -11.74
CA ARG A 274 3.87 9.96 -10.33
C ARG A 274 3.44 11.08 -9.41
N MET A 275 2.71 10.74 -8.35
CA MET A 275 2.29 11.73 -7.36
C MET A 275 3.49 12.43 -6.72
N ASP A 276 3.47 13.76 -6.72
CA ASP A 276 4.47 14.59 -6.07
C ASP A 276 3.81 15.53 -5.06
N ALA A 277 3.83 15.12 -3.79
CA ALA A 277 3.26 15.93 -2.71
C ALA A 277 3.98 17.27 -2.50
N GLY A 278 5.24 17.40 -2.92
CA GLY A 278 5.98 18.66 -2.89
C GLY A 278 5.37 19.74 -3.77
N LYS A 279 4.61 19.34 -4.79
CA LYS A 279 3.89 20.28 -5.66
C LYS A 279 2.58 20.81 -5.08
N MET A 280 2.13 20.32 -3.95
CA MET A 280 0.93 20.83 -3.26
C MET A 280 1.15 22.20 -2.63
N VAL A 281 2.41 22.58 -2.38
CA VAL A 281 2.81 23.88 -1.86
C VAL A 281 3.83 24.48 -2.81
N ARG A 282 3.52 25.61 -3.39
CA ARG A 282 4.39 26.32 -4.33
C ARG A 282 4.45 27.79 -3.92
N ASP A 283 5.66 28.34 -3.97
CA ASP A 283 5.89 29.77 -3.69
C ASP A 283 5.47 30.69 -4.84
N ASP A 284 5.26 30.11 -6.04
CA ASP A 284 4.95 30.79 -7.30
C ASP A 284 3.47 30.64 -7.73
N TRP A 285 2.56 30.44 -6.79
CA TRP A 285 1.12 30.28 -7.09
C TRP A 285 0.46 31.58 -7.59
N ASP A 286 1.11 32.71 -7.43
CA ASP A 286 0.65 34.03 -7.87
C ASP A 286 1.09 34.37 -9.30
N GLU A 287 1.88 33.53 -9.96
CA GLU A 287 2.26 33.59 -11.37
C GLU A 287 1.30 32.73 -12.22
#